data_adb07992a788f72d579a4b95b7459ec2
#
_entry.id   adb07992a788f72d579a4b95b7459ec2
#
_cell.length_a   1.000
_cell.length_b   1.000
_cell.length_c   1.000
_cell.angle_alpha   90.00
_cell.angle_beta   90.00
_cell.angle_gamma   90.00
#
_symmetry.space_group_name_H-M   'P 1'
#
loop_
_entity.id
_entity.type
_entity.pdbx_description
1 polymer ?
#
loop_
_entity_poly.entity_id
_entity_poly.type
_entity_poly.pdbx_seq_one_letter_code
_entity_poly.pdbx_strand_id
1 'polypeptide(L)' 'VEIIVYDAFTVMEHMLLEERGNAVLVEQCRRSFYIMIRDSLVKILADATGERYRPAASEINTRACSDWLCFEKI' A
#
# COMPACT_ATOMS: atom_id res chain seq x y z
N VAL A 1 13.76 2.69 -2.11
CA VAL A 1 13.18 1.34 -2.18
C VAL A 1 11.72 1.43 -2.58
N GLU A 2 11.35 0.69 -3.59
CA GLU A 2 9.98 0.55 -4.05
C GLU A 2 9.48 -0.84 -3.72
N ILE A 3 8.25 -0.91 -3.21
CA ILE A 3 7.56 -2.17 -2.93
C ILE A 3 6.27 -2.16 -3.73
N ILE A 4 6.07 -3.18 -4.56
CA ILE A 4 4.85 -3.36 -5.32
C ILE A 4 4.17 -4.62 -4.82
N VAL A 5 2.92 -4.48 -4.35
CA VAL A 5 2.12 -5.60 -3.87
C VAL A 5 1.06 -5.90 -4.92
N TYR A 6 1.24 -7.00 -5.65
CA TYR A 6 0.28 -7.47 -6.65
C TYR A 6 -0.81 -8.29 -5.98
N ASP A 7 -2.00 -8.28 -6.57
CA ASP A 7 -3.17 -9.02 -6.07
C ASP A 7 -3.42 -8.76 -4.58
N ALA A 8 -3.20 -7.50 -4.18
CA ALA A 8 -3.27 -7.08 -2.79
C ALA A 8 -4.69 -7.00 -2.25
N PHE A 9 -5.68 -6.93 -3.13
CA PHE A 9 -7.05 -6.63 -2.74
C PHE A 9 -7.77 -7.91 -2.29
N THR A 10 -8.54 -7.77 -1.21
CA THR A 10 -9.36 -8.85 -0.67
C THR A 10 -10.56 -9.13 -1.56
N VAL A 11 -11.22 -10.28 -1.34
CA VAL A 11 -12.46 -10.61 -2.05
C VAL A 11 -13.52 -9.55 -1.84
N MET A 12 -13.64 -9.00 -0.63
CA MET A 12 -14.59 -7.94 -0.33
C MET A 12 -14.28 -6.67 -1.12
N GLU A 13 -13.02 -6.30 -1.22
CA GLU A 13 -12.59 -5.15 -2.01
C GLU A 13 -12.88 -5.33 -3.50
N HIS A 14 -12.66 -6.54 -4.04
CA HIS A 14 -13.05 -6.87 -5.41
C HIS A 14 -14.56 -6.74 -5.63
N MET A 15 -15.36 -7.21 -4.69
CA MET A 15 -16.81 -7.06 -4.76
C MET A 15 -17.25 -5.59 -4.76
N LEU A 16 -16.61 -4.76 -3.93
CA LEU A 16 -16.89 -3.32 -3.89
C LEU A 16 -16.49 -2.62 -5.20
N LEU A 17 -15.41 -3.05 -5.84
CA LEU A 17 -14.97 -2.48 -7.11
C LEU A 17 -15.94 -2.78 -8.27
N GLU A 18 -16.67 -3.90 -8.21
CA GLU A 18 -17.66 -4.27 -9.22
C GLU A 18 -18.90 -3.38 -9.15
N GLU A 19 -19.16 -2.75 -8.02
CA GLU A 19 -20.28 -1.83 -7.86
C GLU A 19 -19.88 -0.39 -8.20
N ARG A 20 -20.85 0.38 -8.69
CA ARG A 20 -20.61 1.75 -9.11
C ARG A 20 -20.18 2.64 -7.95
N GLY A 21 -19.09 3.40 -8.15
CA GLY A 21 -18.65 4.43 -7.21
C GLY A 21 -17.84 3.93 -6.03
N ASN A 22 -17.68 2.63 -5.90
CA ASN A 22 -16.97 2.07 -4.74
C ASN A 22 -15.45 2.01 -4.87
N ALA A 23 -14.90 2.35 -6.04
CA ALA A 23 -13.44 2.43 -6.22
C ALA A 23 -12.79 3.44 -5.27
N VAL A 24 -13.45 4.58 -5.05
CA VAL A 24 -12.96 5.61 -4.10
C VAL A 24 -12.94 5.08 -2.67
N LEU A 25 -13.98 4.34 -2.27
CA LEU A 25 -14.06 3.74 -0.95
C LEU A 25 -12.95 2.70 -0.74
N VAL A 26 -12.71 1.85 -1.73
CA VAL A 26 -11.62 0.87 -1.69
C VAL A 26 -10.27 1.57 -1.56
N GLU A 27 -10.04 2.61 -2.34
CA GLU A 27 -8.81 3.39 -2.27
C GLU A 27 -8.59 4.00 -0.88
N GLN A 28 -9.65 4.57 -0.27
CA GLN A 28 -9.58 5.14 1.07
C GLN A 28 -9.26 4.08 2.13
N CYS A 29 -9.87 2.91 2.03
CA CYS A 29 -9.60 1.79 2.93
C CYS A 29 -8.14 1.32 2.81
N ARG A 30 -7.62 1.21 1.59
CA ARG A 30 -6.22 0.82 1.36
C ARG A 30 -5.25 1.86 1.90
N ARG A 31 -5.53 3.15 1.73
CA ARG A 31 -4.70 4.21 2.28
C ARG A 31 -4.68 4.19 3.81
N SER A 32 -5.83 3.99 4.44
CA SER A 32 -5.91 3.86 5.90
C SER A 32 -5.12 2.66 6.41
N PHE A 33 -5.22 1.53 5.73
CA PHE A 33 -4.46 0.33 6.05
C PHE A 33 -2.95 0.60 5.93
N TYR A 34 -2.52 1.24 4.85
CA TYR A 34 -1.12 1.61 4.65
C TYR A 34 -0.60 2.49 5.80
N ILE A 35 -1.36 3.50 6.23
CA ILE A 35 -0.97 4.37 7.34
C ILE A 35 -0.75 3.55 8.62
N MET A 36 -1.54 2.51 8.83
CA MET A 36 -1.39 1.64 9.99
C MET A 36 -0.12 0.79 9.96
N ILE A 37 0.31 0.33 8.78
CA ILE A 37 1.42 -0.61 8.66
C ILE A 37 2.75 0.01 8.28
N ARG A 38 2.77 1.26 7.82
CA ARG A 38 3.99 1.90 7.27
C ARG A 38 5.16 1.92 8.24
N ASP A 39 4.92 2.14 9.54
CA ASP A 39 5.98 2.17 10.53
C ASP A 39 6.60 0.79 10.73
N SER A 40 5.79 -0.25 10.68
CA SER A 40 6.26 -1.63 10.71
C SER A 40 7.10 -1.97 9.47
N LEU A 41 6.69 -1.48 8.30
CA LEU A 41 7.45 -1.67 7.06
C LEU A 41 8.81 -0.97 7.11
N VAL A 42 8.86 0.26 7.65
CA VAL A 42 10.12 0.99 7.86
C VAL A 42 11.06 0.18 8.75
N LYS A 43 10.55 -0.39 9.83
CA LYS A 43 11.34 -1.22 10.74
C LYS A 43 11.86 -2.49 10.04
N ILE A 44 11.00 -3.16 9.28
CA ILE A 44 11.39 -4.35 8.52
C ILE A 44 12.49 -4.02 7.51
N LEU A 45 12.38 -2.90 6.81
CA LEU A 45 13.40 -2.46 5.86
C LEU A 45 14.72 -2.16 6.57
N ALA A 46 14.68 -1.50 7.72
CA ALA A 46 15.88 -1.20 8.50
C ALA A 46 16.57 -2.50 8.97
N ASP A 47 15.80 -3.47 9.46
CA ASP A 47 16.33 -4.75 9.93
C ASP A 47 16.91 -5.58 8.78
N ALA A 48 16.29 -5.52 7.60
CA ALA A 48 16.74 -6.30 6.44
C ALA A 48 17.96 -5.70 5.74
N THR A 49 18.10 -4.37 5.72
CA THR A 49 19.13 -3.67 4.95
C THR A 49 20.23 -3.06 5.80
N GLY A 50 20.01 -2.90 7.10
CA GLY A 50 20.92 -2.20 7.97
C GLY A 50 20.89 -0.67 7.82
N GLU A 51 19.95 -0.15 7.04
CA GLU A 51 19.82 1.28 6.76
C GLU A 51 18.47 1.81 7.19
N ARG A 52 18.41 3.12 7.44
CA ARG A 52 17.17 3.78 7.89
C ARG A 52 16.43 4.35 6.70
N TYR A 53 15.11 4.15 6.70
CA TYR A 53 14.20 4.63 5.65
C TYR A 53 13.04 5.43 6.25
N ARG A 54 12.42 6.25 5.41
CA ARG A 54 11.19 6.95 5.74
C ARG A 54 10.17 6.77 4.60
N PRO A 55 8.87 6.78 4.90
CA PRO A 55 7.86 6.77 3.84
C PRO A 55 7.97 8.02 2.98
N ALA A 56 7.98 7.86 1.66
CA ALA A 56 8.07 8.97 0.71
C ALA A 56 6.78 9.15 -0.08
N ALA A 57 6.25 8.06 -0.65
CA ALA A 57 5.06 8.11 -1.50
C ALA A 57 4.34 6.77 -1.50
N SER A 58 3.07 6.79 -1.84
CA SER A 58 2.29 5.58 -2.08
C SER A 58 1.23 5.85 -3.13
N GLU A 59 0.87 4.82 -3.88
CA GLU A 59 -0.18 4.88 -4.87
C GLU A 59 -0.96 3.57 -4.88
N ILE A 60 -2.27 3.67 -5.00
CA ILE A 60 -3.16 2.52 -5.07
C ILE A 60 -3.75 2.47 -6.46
N ASN A 61 -3.54 1.36 -7.15
CA ASN A 61 -4.08 1.14 -8.49
C ASN A 61 -5.26 0.18 -8.40
N THR A 62 -6.48 0.74 -8.44
CA THR A 62 -7.70 -0.05 -8.36
C THR A 62 -7.97 -0.88 -9.60
N ARG A 63 -7.41 -0.51 -10.74
CA ARG A 63 -7.54 -1.29 -11.99
C ARG A 63 -6.69 -2.54 -11.97
N ALA A 64 -5.47 -2.43 -11.47
CA ALA A 64 -4.53 -3.55 -11.37
C ALA A 64 -4.61 -4.27 -10.04
N CYS A 65 -5.44 -3.82 -9.10
CA CYS A 65 -5.55 -4.34 -7.73
C CYS A 65 -4.19 -4.45 -7.05
N SER A 66 -3.38 -3.40 -7.19
CA SER A 66 -2.03 -3.36 -6.65
C SER A 66 -1.78 -2.11 -5.83
N ASP A 67 -0.86 -2.22 -4.88
CA ASP A 67 -0.35 -1.12 -4.09
C ASP A 67 1.12 -0.88 -4.45
N TRP A 68 1.49 0.39 -4.64
CA TRP A 68 2.88 0.81 -4.82
C TRP A 68 3.29 1.67 -3.64
N LEU A 69 4.42 1.33 -3.03
CA LEU A 69 4.96 2.01 -1.86
C LEU A 69 6.40 2.40 -2.13
N CYS A 70 6.74 3.65 -1.82
CA CYS A 70 8.10 4.15 -1.97
C CYS A 70 8.64 4.63 -0.63
N PHE A 71 9.86 4.20 -0.30
CA PHE A 71 10.57 4.62 0.90
C PHE A 71 11.91 5.24 0.50
N GLU A 72 12.24 6.37 1.11
CA GLU A 72 13.51 7.06 0.91
C GLU A 72 14.49 6.71 2.02
N LYS A 73 15.74 6.53 1.64
CA LYS A 73 16.83 6.39 2.60
C LYS A 73 17.06 7.73 3.32
N ILE A 74 17.19 7.67 4.61
CA ILE A 74 17.52 8.83 5.43
C ILE A 74 19.04 9.08 5.39
#